data_4dbeae71896e5840f86b404cdbb4e44a
#
_entry.id   4dbeae71896e5840f86b404cdbb4e44a
#
_cell.length_a   1.000
_cell.length_b   1.000
_cell.length_c   1.000
_cell.angle_alpha   90.00
_cell.angle_beta   90.00
_cell.angle_gamma   90.00
#
_symmetry.space_group_name_H-M   'P 1'
#
loop_
_entity.id
_entity.type
_entity.pdbx_description
1 polymer ?
#
loop_
_entity_poly.entity_id
_entity_poly.type
_entity_poly.pdbx_seq_one_letter_code
_entity_poly.pdbx_strand_id
1 'polypeptide(L)'
;FEILRYYQMLFDREQLNFAELQTYLLDNLKDQGELSPDELYSFSLLIEDLFKSQYDKQLQPNLDLIAVATNNLEGLSPERLIYARIKEMPEYRTQVDLRSQLGEKFDSLFEFTNDFHGYLIPEIFTKQGYSQIDLTAKSPLLRSLMSEFKAIQGDMSGASVIELRELSKQVQRLYFADYIYYWKDLVNNIQIKQFGDASGLSYALRNTRSPATSPLLDVLDAVVVNTTLAVADQPDTKGQKRAAGQLGLKKAKKVLNKADKVNRAVGDNLLRLQPSFVVNEAFLPFSRFVNGNGKDKDTPLEQLIVQVDEVNSFFDAALSSSNPGKSFHAYAIAHAQGSSDPIVNFRQAGSKAPNIVASWTKSLSEQVWKQVVNGSVVYLNTQWDEQVYQFYVSAIEGRFPFDQHGRGEVSLDDFSQFFKPSGRVARYIEETLKPFVYWDNGRLKLNEVDGLTLPINSNTREQLELVQKLSGIFFGSSGDDLGLRLEVKASSMSTDVTEFRLREAETIYDYKHGPRVWREITWPTAGVDGYLSAEFYNGQNRVAQQSFTGQWALLRAIFANKSSATSSRLIRKLNYKINQNNIVLDYTLRDSKQPLDKSLFVQFSLPKQL
;
A
#
# COMPACT_ATOMS: atom_id res chain seq x y z
N PHE A 1 22.49 -25.26 34.18
CA PHE A 1 22.15 -25.16 35.60
C PHE A 1 21.20 -26.29 36.00
N GLU A 2 20.06 -26.45 35.37
CA GLU A 2 19.08 -27.50 35.70
C GLU A 2 19.63 -28.93 35.62
N ILE A 3 20.32 -29.25 34.54
CA ILE A 3 20.95 -30.56 34.35
C ILE A 3 21.89 -30.89 35.52
N LEU A 4 22.71 -29.93 35.92
CA LEU A 4 23.63 -30.11 37.05
C LEU A 4 22.88 -30.28 38.36
N ARG A 5 21.82 -29.51 38.59
CA ARG A 5 20.95 -29.61 39.76
C ARG A 5 20.28 -30.97 39.83
N TYR A 6 19.66 -31.45 38.76
CA TYR A 6 19.02 -32.77 38.71
C TYR A 6 20.04 -33.88 38.85
N TYR A 7 21.24 -33.71 38.29
CA TYR A 7 22.32 -34.66 38.47
C TYR A 7 22.74 -34.75 39.96
N GLN A 8 22.89 -33.63 40.67
CA GLN A 8 23.21 -33.61 42.08
C GLN A 8 22.09 -34.19 42.95
N MET A 9 20.82 -33.90 42.62
CA MET A 9 19.65 -34.48 43.30
C MET A 9 19.63 -36.02 43.27
N LEU A 10 20.16 -36.65 42.24
CA LEU A 10 20.23 -38.12 42.16
C LEU A 10 21.07 -38.75 43.29
N PHE A 11 22.00 -37.97 43.87
CA PHE A 11 22.92 -38.47 44.91
C PHE A 11 22.60 -37.92 46.30
N ASP A 12 21.63 -37.01 46.41
CA ASP A 12 21.20 -36.44 47.70
C ASP A 12 19.68 -36.61 47.90
N ARG A 13 19.30 -37.61 48.66
CA ARG A 13 17.87 -37.93 48.94
C ARG A 13 17.13 -36.86 49.73
N GLU A 14 17.83 -36.06 50.53
CA GLU A 14 17.19 -34.99 51.30
C GLU A 14 16.76 -33.84 50.43
N GLN A 15 17.45 -33.65 49.31
CA GLN A 15 17.14 -32.63 48.31
C GLN A 15 16.32 -33.15 47.12
N LEU A 16 16.05 -34.45 47.05
CA LEU A 16 15.37 -35.07 45.92
C LEU A 16 13.88 -34.69 45.86
N ASN A 17 13.53 -33.88 44.87
CA ASN A 17 12.14 -33.68 44.47
C ASN A 17 11.79 -34.67 43.34
N PHE A 18 11.26 -35.83 43.72
CA PHE A 18 10.97 -36.93 42.80
C PHE A 18 10.03 -36.49 41.65
N ALA A 19 8.92 -35.79 41.97
CA ALA A 19 7.93 -35.40 40.99
C ALA A 19 8.52 -34.45 39.95
N GLU A 20 9.35 -33.52 40.36
CA GLU A 20 10.01 -32.58 39.50
C GLU A 20 11.04 -33.24 38.58
N LEU A 21 11.88 -34.12 39.13
CA LEU A 21 12.88 -34.85 38.36
C LEU A 21 12.24 -35.80 37.34
N GLN A 22 11.17 -36.50 37.74
CA GLN A 22 10.41 -37.38 36.86
C GLN A 22 9.82 -36.59 35.67
N THR A 23 9.17 -35.48 35.96
CA THR A 23 8.62 -34.60 34.92
C THR A 23 9.70 -34.13 33.94
N TYR A 24 10.83 -33.66 34.46
CA TYR A 24 11.96 -33.22 33.63
C TYR A 24 12.49 -34.33 32.70
N LEU A 25 12.66 -35.54 33.21
CA LEU A 25 13.15 -36.68 32.43
C LEU A 25 12.14 -37.10 31.35
N LEU A 26 10.84 -37.12 31.67
CA LEU A 26 9.80 -37.47 30.70
C LEU A 26 9.61 -36.42 29.63
N ASP A 27 9.65 -35.13 29.98
CA ASP A 27 9.56 -34.03 29.03
C ASP A 27 10.75 -34.01 28.04
N ASN A 28 11.98 -34.23 28.54
CA ASN A 28 13.16 -34.34 27.69
C ASN A 28 13.06 -35.51 26.70
N LEU A 29 12.58 -36.66 27.10
CA LEU A 29 12.39 -37.83 26.25
C LEU A 29 11.29 -37.61 25.21
N LYS A 30 10.23 -36.91 25.59
CA LYS A 30 9.13 -36.54 24.70
C LYS A 30 9.58 -35.55 23.63
N ASP A 31 10.37 -34.56 24.01
CA ASP A 31 10.90 -33.53 23.08
C ASP A 31 11.91 -34.11 22.09
N GLN A 32 12.65 -35.16 22.47
CA GLN A 32 13.54 -35.90 21.57
C GLN A 32 12.79 -36.78 20.56
N GLY A 33 11.50 -37.03 20.80
CA GLY A 33 10.63 -37.77 19.86
C GLY A 33 10.99 -39.26 19.68
N GLU A 34 11.83 -39.83 20.55
CA GLU A 34 12.38 -41.17 20.42
C GLU A 34 11.45 -42.27 20.99
N LEU A 35 10.47 -41.90 21.81
CA LEU A 35 9.57 -42.82 22.51
C LEU A 35 8.10 -42.58 22.18
N SER A 36 7.36 -43.69 22.01
CA SER A 36 5.90 -43.67 21.91
C SER A 36 5.22 -43.38 23.28
N PRO A 37 3.94 -42.98 23.32
CA PRO A 37 3.21 -42.73 24.56
C PRO A 37 3.22 -43.92 25.56
N ASP A 38 3.15 -45.16 25.05
CA ASP A 38 3.17 -46.37 25.86
C ASP A 38 4.57 -46.64 26.45
N GLU A 39 5.61 -46.33 25.70
CA GLU A 39 7.00 -46.43 26.15
C GLU A 39 7.31 -45.35 27.19
N LEU A 40 6.83 -44.13 27.00
CA LEU A 40 6.93 -43.05 28.00
C LEU A 40 6.23 -43.44 29.33
N TYR A 41 5.04 -44.04 29.27
CA TYR A 41 4.34 -44.53 30.44
C TYR A 41 5.12 -45.65 31.15
N SER A 42 5.63 -46.63 30.39
CA SER A 42 6.46 -47.71 30.93
C SER A 42 7.74 -47.16 31.57
N PHE A 43 8.37 -46.16 30.94
CA PHE A 43 9.55 -45.49 31.46
C PHE A 43 9.24 -44.74 32.78
N SER A 44 8.08 -44.12 32.88
CA SER A 44 7.66 -43.41 34.09
C SER A 44 7.54 -44.37 35.29
N LEU A 45 7.02 -45.60 35.09
CA LEU A 45 6.94 -46.62 36.10
C LEU A 45 8.33 -47.14 36.53
N LEU A 46 9.25 -47.31 35.55
CA LEU A 46 10.62 -47.72 35.84
C LEU A 46 11.39 -46.67 36.66
N ILE A 47 11.19 -45.40 36.37
CA ILE A 47 11.76 -44.30 37.16
C ILE A 47 11.21 -44.35 38.59
N GLU A 48 9.90 -44.53 38.75
CA GLU A 48 9.27 -44.62 40.07
C GLU A 48 9.85 -45.80 40.91
N ASP A 49 10.02 -46.95 40.27
CA ASP A 49 10.60 -48.12 40.94
C ASP A 49 12.08 -47.92 41.27
N LEU A 50 12.85 -47.29 40.39
CA LEU A 50 14.26 -46.95 40.65
C LEU A 50 14.39 -46.06 41.88
N PHE A 51 13.58 -45.03 42.02
CA PHE A 51 13.63 -44.10 43.14
C PHE A 51 13.11 -44.68 44.46
N LYS A 52 12.30 -45.72 44.39
CA LYS A 52 11.93 -46.52 45.59
C LYS A 52 13.07 -47.43 46.06
N SER A 53 14.01 -47.77 45.18
CA SER A 53 15.19 -48.56 45.50
C SER A 53 16.24 -47.77 46.28
N GLN A 54 17.29 -48.44 46.78
CA GLN A 54 18.43 -47.80 47.46
C GLN A 54 19.61 -47.58 46.45
N TYR A 55 19.32 -47.04 45.24
CA TYR A 55 20.30 -46.85 44.18
C TYR A 55 21.44 -45.91 44.57
N ASP A 56 21.16 -44.93 45.42
CA ASP A 56 22.10 -43.93 45.95
C ASP A 56 23.28 -44.51 46.73
N LYS A 57 23.14 -45.69 47.26
CA LYS A 57 24.22 -46.41 47.93
C LYS A 57 25.20 -47.10 46.97
N GLN A 58 24.81 -47.25 45.73
CA GLN A 58 25.60 -47.99 44.73
C GLN A 58 26.25 -47.05 43.69
N LEU A 59 25.74 -45.85 43.51
CA LEU A 59 26.23 -44.86 42.58
C LEU A 59 27.03 -43.80 43.30
N GLN A 60 28.16 -43.38 42.67
CA GLN A 60 28.97 -42.26 43.17
C GLN A 60 28.88 -41.11 42.17
N PRO A 61 28.75 -39.85 42.61
CA PRO A 61 28.74 -38.70 41.74
C PRO A 61 30.11 -38.54 41.08
N ASN A 62 30.10 -38.17 39.79
CA ASN A 62 31.32 -37.81 39.08
C ASN A 62 31.71 -36.38 39.47
N LEU A 63 32.64 -36.25 40.43
CA LEU A 63 33.07 -34.97 40.98
C LEU A 63 33.77 -34.09 39.94
N ASP A 64 34.47 -34.69 38.96
CA ASP A 64 35.14 -33.93 37.89
C ASP A 64 34.08 -33.30 36.95
N LEU A 65 33.04 -34.03 36.61
CA LEU A 65 31.93 -33.52 35.81
C LEU A 65 31.18 -32.41 36.54
N ILE A 66 30.95 -32.55 37.82
CA ILE A 66 30.35 -31.51 38.66
C ILE A 66 31.22 -30.27 38.68
N ALA A 67 32.54 -30.43 38.88
CA ALA A 67 33.48 -29.29 38.89
C ALA A 67 33.53 -28.55 37.55
N VAL A 68 33.58 -29.28 36.42
CA VAL A 68 33.56 -28.66 35.08
C VAL A 68 32.25 -27.93 34.87
N ALA A 69 31.11 -28.51 35.21
CA ALA A 69 29.81 -27.87 35.04
C ALA A 69 29.66 -26.64 35.94
N THR A 70 30.12 -26.70 37.19
CA THR A 70 30.12 -25.56 38.11
C THR A 70 30.99 -24.43 37.61
N ASN A 71 32.22 -24.71 37.15
CA ASN A 71 33.14 -23.71 36.56
C ASN A 71 32.53 -23.03 35.32
N ASN A 72 31.79 -23.77 34.49
CA ASN A 72 31.08 -23.21 33.37
C ASN A 72 29.92 -22.27 33.79
N LEU A 73 29.39 -22.46 34.98
CA LEU A 73 28.33 -21.61 35.56
C LEU A 73 28.89 -20.41 36.33
N GLU A 74 30.14 -20.43 36.79
CA GLU A 74 30.78 -19.33 37.56
C GLU A 74 30.87 -18.00 36.76
N GLY A 75 30.87 -18.06 35.41
CA GLY A 75 30.82 -16.92 34.53
C GLY A 75 29.41 -16.32 34.30
N LEU A 76 28.36 -16.97 34.77
CA LEU A 76 26.99 -16.54 34.56
C LEU A 76 26.43 -15.83 35.79
N SER A 77 25.71 -14.74 35.55
CA SER A 77 25.10 -13.98 36.64
C SER A 77 23.91 -14.75 37.27
N PRO A 78 23.83 -14.79 38.65
CA PRO A 78 22.77 -15.52 39.37
C PRO A 78 21.36 -15.17 38.90
N GLU A 79 21.12 -13.89 38.67
CA GLU A 79 19.82 -13.39 38.23
C GLU A 79 19.37 -13.95 36.88
N ARG A 80 20.29 -14.19 35.94
CA ARG A 80 19.97 -14.78 34.63
C ARG A 80 19.62 -16.25 34.75
N LEU A 81 20.38 -17.00 35.56
CA LEU A 81 20.14 -18.42 35.79
C LEU A 81 18.81 -18.64 36.54
N ILE A 82 18.57 -17.86 37.59
CA ILE A 82 17.33 -17.93 38.37
C ILE A 82 16.14 -17.51 37.51
N TYR A 83 16.26 -16.49 36.69
CA TYR A 83 15.20 -16.08 35.80
C TYR A 83 14.91 -17.12 34.71
N ALA A 84 15.93 -17.74 34.13
CA ALA A 84 15.76 -18.86 33.21
C ALA A 84 15.03 -20.01 33.88
N ARG A 85 15.41 -20.34 35.14
CA ARG A 85 14.75 -21.37 35.95
C ARG A 85 13.26 -21.07 36.18
N ILE A 86 12.91 -19.82 36.50
CA ILE A 86 11.52 -19.41 36.67
C ILE A 86 10.72 -19.69 35.41
N LYS A 87 11.25 -19.36 34.22
CA LYS A 87 10.56 -19.60 32.94
C LYS A 87 10.35 -21.08 32.62
N GLU A 88 11.21 -21.95 33.15
CA GLU A 88 11.15 -23.39 32.94
C GLU A 88 10.29 -24.15 33.99
N MET A 89 9.84 -23.47 35.04
CA MET A 89 8.99 -24.12 36.07
C MET A 89 7.62 -24.49 35.49
N PRO A 90 7.09 -25.70 35.80
CA PRO A 90 5.83 -26.18 35.23
C PRO A 90 4.65 -25.21 35.41
N GLU A 91 4.57 -24.54 36.56
CA GLU A 91 3.53 -23.57 36.89
C GLU A 91 3.58 -22.28 36.01
N TYR A 92 4.69 -22.02 35.36
CA TYR A 92 4.90 -20.80 34.52
C TYR A 92 5.07 -21.11 33.04
N ARG A 93 5.06 -22.40 32.64
CA ARG A 93 5.15 -22.84 31.24
C ARG A 93 3.83 -22.75 30.48
N THR A 94 2.71 -22.59 31.19
CA THR A 94 1.39 -22.48 30.54
C THR A 94 1.43 -21.41 29.48
N GLN A 95 1.00 -21.77 28.27
CA GLN A 95 0.90 -20.83 27.16
C GLN A 95 -0.54 -20.36 26.98
N VAL A 96 -0.70 -19.10 26.64
CA VAL A 96 -1.97 -18.49 26.31
C VAL A 96 -1.97 -18.11 24.83
N ASP A 97 -3.01 -18.53 24.12
CA ASP A 97 -3.24 -18.10 22.75
C ASP A 97 -3.93 -16.73 22.75
N LEU A 98 -3.18 -15.69 22.45
CA LEU A 98 -3.68 -14.31 22.43
C LEU A 98 -4.70 -14.04 21.32
N ARG A 99 -4.83 -14.91 20.32
CA ARG A 99 -5.85 -14.75 19.28
C ARG A 99 -7.26 -14.69 19.87
N SER A 100 -7.50 -15.45 20.95
CA SER A 100 -8.77 -15.41 21.67
C SER A 100 -9.07 -14.06 22.34
N GLN A 101 -8.05 -13.23 22.58
CA GLN A 101 -8.18 -11.91 23.20
C GLN A 101 -8.22 -10.77 22.17
N LEU A 102 -7.94 -11.06 20.89
CA LEU A 102 -7.92 -10.05 19.82
C LEU A 102 -9.31 -9.77 19.22
N GLY A 103 -10.35 -10.41 19.74
CA GLY A 103 -11.75 -10.25 19.31
C GLY A 103 -12.16 -11.21 18.19
N GLU A 104 -13.45 -11.55 18.15
CA GLU A 104 -14.02 -12.49 17.17
C GLU A 104 -13.91 -12.00 15.71
N LYS A 105 -13.76 -10.70 15.52
CA LYS A 105 -13.71 -10.07 14.20
C LYS A 105 -12.29 -9.70 13.74
N PHE A 106 -11.26 -10.16 14.45
CA PHE A 106 -9.87 -9.91 14.10
C PHE A 106 -9.61 -10.18 12.61
N ASP A 107 -9.94 -11.37 12.13
CA ASP A 107 -9.71 -11.82 10.76
C ASP A 107 -10.50 -11.04 9.70
N SER A 108 -11.45 -10.19 10.10
CA SER A 108 -12.17 -9.33 9.15
C SER A 108 -11.34 -8.13 8.69
N LEU A 109 -10.34 -7.70 9.46
CA LEU A 109 -9.50 -6.54 9.18
C LEU A 109 -8.01 -6.88 9.18
N PHE A 110 -7.58 -7.75 10.10
CA PHE A 110 -6.19 -8.04 10.37
C PHE A 110 -5.78 -9.46 9.98
N GLU A 111 -4.51 -9.63 9.79
CA GLU A 111 -3.82 -10.91 9.71
C GLU A 111 -2.45 -10.78 10.38
N PHE A 112 -1.86 -11.90 10.76
CA PHE A 112 -0.47 -11.92 11.18
C PHE A 112 0.46 -11.94 9.95
N THR A 113 1.65 -11.37 10.10
CA THR A 113 2.70 -11.51 9.08
C THR A 113 3.02 -12.99 8.86
N ASN A 114 3.44 -13.33 7.63
CA ASN A 114 3.77 -14.72 7.28
C ASN A 114 4.78 -15.30 8.26
N ASP A 115 4.56 -16.57 8.64
CA ASP A 115 5.41 -17.33 9.57
C ASP A 115 5.48 -16.81 11.02
N PHE A 116 4.61 -15.86 11.41
CA PHE A 116 4.55 -15.42 12.80
C PHE A 116 3.70 -16.37 13.65
N HIS A 117 4.33 -16.98 14.67
CA HIS A 117 3.70 -17.88 15.65
C HIS A 117 3.75 -17.34 17.08
N GLY A 118 4.22 -16.10 17.27
CA GLY A 118 4.39 -15.44 18.57
C GLY A 118 3.11 -14.99 19.26
N TYR A 119 1.93 -15.44 18.80
CA TYR A 119 0.65 -15.24 19.48
C TYR A 119 0.43 -16.24 20.64
N LEU A 120 1.23 -17.30 20.70
CA LEU A 120 1.32 -18.19 21.85
C LEU A 120 2.39 -17.66 22.80
N ILE A 121 2.00 -17.05 23.90
CA ILE A 121 2.93 -16.48 24.87
C ILE A 121 2.80 -17.20 26.22
N PRO A 122 3.89 -17.30 27.00
CA PRO A 122 3.78 -17.79 28.38
C PRO A 122 2.81 -16.91 29.17
N GLU A 123 1.91 -17.55 29.95
CA GLU A 123 0.86 -16.86 30.72
C GLU A 123 1.43 -15.80 31.66
N ILE A 124 2.65 -16.01 32.19
CA ILE A 124 3.32 -15.04 33.06
C ILE A 124 3.53 -13.67 32.42
N PHE A 125 3.48 -13.56 31.08
CA PHE A 125 3.56 -12.29 30.36
C PHE A 125 2.18 -11.72 30.00
N THR A 126 1.12 -12.18 30.67
CA THR A 126 -0.20 -11.55 30.67
C THR A 126 -0.42 -10.81 32.00
N LYS A 127 -1.41 -9.91 32.03
CA LYS A 127 -1.79 -9.22 33.28
C LYS A 127 -2.22 -10.22 34.37
N GLN A 128 -2.93 -11.28 33.98
CA GLN A 128 -3.36 -12.33 34.86
C GLN A 128 -2.14 -13.07 35.45
N GLY A 129 -1.24 -13.54 34.59
CA GLY A 129 -0.04 -14.26 35.03
C GLY A 129 0.89 -13.39 35.88
N TYR A 130 1.03 -12.10 35.55
CA TYR A 130 1.78 -11.13 36.38
C TYR A 130 1.20 -11.04 37.79
N SER A 131 -0.10 -11.12 37.97
CA SER A 131 -0.73 -11.09 39.31
C SER A 131 -0.47 -12.34 40.16
N GLN A 132 -0.01 -13.43 39.55
CA GLN A 132 0.24 -14.73 40.22
C GLN A 132 1.71 -14.94 40.59
N ILE A 133 2.64 -14.17 39.99
CA ILE A 133 4.07 -14.30 40.26
C ILE A 133 4.58 -13.22 41.23
N ASP A 134 5.20 -13.67 42.32
CA ASP A 134 5.87 -12.77 43.26
C ASP A 134 7.40 -12.75 43.05
N LEU A 135 7.87 -11.67 42.42
CA LEU A 135 9.30 -11.40 42.18
C LEU A 135 9.87 -10.38 43.18
N THR A 136 9.20 -10.09 44.29
CA THR A 136 9.70 -9.16 45.31
C THR A 136 10.83 -9.77 46.14
N ALA A 137 11.60 -8.94 46.83
CA ALA A 137 12.66 -9.39 47.73
C ALA A 137 12.13 -10.24 48.93
N LYS A 138 10.81 -10.28 49.15
CA LYS A 138 10.17 -11.10 50.17
C LYS A 138 9.68 -12.45 49.63
N SER A 139 9.74 -12.65 48.33
CA SER A 139 9.28 -13.84 47.63
C SER A 139 9.92 -15.10 48.21
N PRO A 140 9.11 -16.10 48.64
CA PRO A 140 9.61 -17.43 49.00
C PRO A 140 10.30 -18.10 47.82
N LEU A 141 9.77 -17.91 46.59
CA LEU A 141 10.33 -18.44 45.35
C LEU A 141 11.78 -17.95 45.13
N LEU A 142 12.01 -16.63 45.15
CA LEU A 142 13.37 -16.09 44.94
C LEU A 142 14.32 -16.53 46.05
N ARG A 143 13.84 -16.65 47.27
CA ARG A 143 14.67 -17.14 48.39
C ARG A 143 15.08 -18.59 48.17
N SER A 144 14.16 -19.47 47.80
CA SER A 144 14.44 -20.88 47.50
C SER A 144 15.45 -21.02 46.39
N LEU A 145 15.19 -20.35 45.24
CA LEU A 145 16.07 -20.43 44.08
C LEU A 145 17.48 -19.85 44.35
N MET A 146 17.59 -18.80 45.16
CA MET A 146 18.90 -18.25 45.53
C MET A 146 19.67 -19.19 46.47
N SER A 147 18.96 -19.86 47.42
CA SER A 147 19.56 -20.84 48.27
C SER A 147 20.03 -22.08 47.51
N GLU A 148 19.23 -22.55 46.55
CA GLU A 148 19.61 -23.63 45.62
C GLU A 148 20.85 -23.25 44.80
N PHE A 149 20.88 -22.03 44.24
CA PHE A 149 22.03 -21.52 43.49
C PHE A 149 23.31 -21.52 44.34
N LYS A 150 23.24 -21.01 45.59
CA LYS A 150 24.39 -20.99 46.53
C LYS A 150 24.85 -22.40 46.89
N ALA A 151 23.93 -23.30 47.15
CA ALA A 151 24.24 -24.69 47.47
C ALA A 151 25.02 -25.40 46.34
N ILE A 152 24.65 -25.16 45.08
CA ILE A 152 25.36 -25.68 43.92
C ILE A 152 26.79 -25.15 43.82
N GLN A 153 27.04 -23.91 44.30
CA GLN A 153 28.36 -23.34 44.39
C GLN A 153 29.13 -23.72 45.65
N GLY A 154 28.57 -24.61 46.49
CA GLY A 154 29.17 -25.04 47.71
C GLY A 154 28.99 -24.08 48.92
N ASP A 155 28.21 -23.01 48.74
CA ASP A 155 27.85 -22.07 49.79
C ASP A 155 26.53 -22.44 50.47
N MET A 156 26.61 -23.07 51.61
CA MET A 156 25.45 -23.48 52.42
C MET A 156 24.88 -22.33 53.28
N SER A 157 25.41 -21.11 53.16
CA SER A 157 24.83 -19.97 53.86
C SER A 157 23.49 -19.58 53.20
N GLY A 158 22.48 -19.30 53.97
CA GLY A 158 21.20 -18.84 53.46
C GLY A 158 21.31 -17.49 52.73
N ALA A 159 20.37 -17.19 51.84
CA ALA A 159 20.33 -15.93 51.14
C ALA A 159 20.11 -14.74 52.11
N SER A 160 21.00 -13.78 52.11
CA SER A 160 20.86 -12.55 52.91
C SER A 160 19.78 -11.61 52.32
N VAL A 161 19.25 -10.72 53.16
CA VAL A 161 18.23 -9.73 52.74
C VAL A 161 18.77 -8.77 51.65
N ILE A 162 20.08 -8.48 51.68
CA ILE A 162 20.72 -7.59 50.67
C ILE A 162 20.80 -8.32 49.34
N GLU A 163 21.25 -9.57 49.32
CA GLU A 163 21.34 -10.39 48.12
C GLU A 163 19.95 -10.60 47.50
N LEU A 164 18.92 -10.91 48.28
CA LEU A 164 17.54 -11.07 47.79
C LEU A 164 16.95 -9.77 47.21
N ARG A 165 17.34 -8.63 47.79
CA ARG A 165 16.89 -7.31 47.25
C ARG A 165 17.52 -7.02 45.91
N GLU A 166 18.80 -7.29 45.74
CA GLU A 166 19.48 -7.08 44.48
C GLU A 166 19.03 -8.10 43.42
N LEU A 167 18.93 -9.36 43.78
CA LEU A 167 18.36 -10.43 42.93
C LEU A 167 16.96 -10.06 42.44
N SER A 168 16.05 -9.70 43.34
CA SER A 168 14.69 -9.27 43.00
C SER A 168 14.68 -8.16 41.96
N LYS A 169 15.50 -7.14 42.15
CA LYS A 169 15.62 -6.00 41.24
C LYS A 169 16.09 -6.42 39.84
N GLN A 170 17.10 -7.28 39.76
CA GLN A 170 17.64 -7.74 38.48
C GLN A 170 16.70 -8.73 37.77
N VAL A 171 16.09 -9.66 38.49
CA VAL A 171 15.10 -10.60 37.95
C VAL A 171 13.87 -9.85 37.42
N GLN A 172 13.34 -8.88 38.17
CA GLN A 172 12.24 -8.04 37.70
C GLN A 172 12.62 -7.27 36.41
N ARG A 173 13.86 -6.77 36.33
CA ARG A 173 14.33 -6.09 35.12
C ARG A 173 14.31 -7.02 33.90
N LEU A 174 14.78 -8.26 34.05
CA LEU A 174 14.75 -9.27 32.96
C LEU A 174 13.30 -9.62 32.59
N TYR A 175 12.47 -9.88 33.59
CA TYR A 175 11.06 -10.22 33.41
C TYR A 175 10.29 -9.12 32.65
N PHE A 176 10.42 -7.86 33.05
CA PHE A 176 9.74 -6.76 32.36
C PHE A 176 10.31 -6.49 30.97
N ALA A 177 11.59 -6.77 30.73
CA ALA A 177 12.17 -6.68 29.40
C ALA A 177 11.53 -7.73 28.44
N ASP A 178 11.42 -8.99 28.89
CA ASP A 178 10.75 -10.04 28.13
C ASP A 178 9.26 -9.72 27.95
N TYR A 179 8.58 -9.25 29.00
CA TYR A 179 7.18 -8.82 28.93
C TYR A 179 6.94 -7.78 27.81
N ILE A 180 7.77 -6.74 27.80
CA ILE A 180 7.71 -5.69 26.76
C ILE A 180 8.03 -6.26 25.38
N TYR A 181 9.00 -7.17 25.31
CA TYR A 181 9.38 -7.82 24.04
C TYR A 181 8.21 -8.59 23.43
N TYR A 182 7.57 -9.51 24.18
CA TYR A 182 6.45 -10.33 23.67
C TYR A 182 5.29 -9.48 23.17
N TRP A 183 4.90 -8.44 23.90
CA TRP A 183 3.79 -7.57 23.47
C TRP A 183 4.16 -6.67 22.29
N LYS A 184 5.39 -6.18 22.22
CA LYS A 184 5.85 -5.43 21.04
C LYS A 184 5.97 -6.32 19.82
N ASP A 185 6.47 -7.53 19.96
CA ASP A 185 6.61 -8.49 18.89
C ASP A 185 5.24 -8.88 18.33
N LEU A 186 4.27 -9.19 19.20
CA LEU A 186 2.88 -9.45 18.79
C LEU A 186 2.32 -8.30 17.96
N VAL A 187 2.36 -7.08 18.49
CA VAL A 187 1.75 -5.91 17.85
C VAL A 187 2.42 -5.57 16.52
N ASN A 188 3.74 -5.70 16.44
CA ASN A 188 4.51 -5.41 15.22
C ASN A 188 4.27 -6.44 14.11
N ASN A 189 3.78 -7.63 14.46
CA ASN A 189 3.45 -8.70 13.51
C ASN A 189 1.96 -8.76 13.15
N ILE A 190 1.16 -7.79 13.59
CA ILE A 190 -0.22 -7.60 13.12
C ILE A 190 -0.20 -6.60 11.95
N GLN A 191 -0.83 -6.98 10.84
CA GLN A 191 -0.97 -6.12 9.65
C GLN A 191 -2.41 -6.10 9.15
N ILE A 192 -2.73 -5.09 8.35
CA ILE A 192 -4.02 -5.03 7.64
C ILE A 192 -4.02 -6.08 6.55
N LYS A 193 -5.07 -6.89 6.53
CA LYS A 193 -5.31 -7.92 5.51
C LYS A 193 -5.38 -7.31 4.12
N GLN A 194 -4.88 -8.01 3.10
CA GLN A 194 -5.00 -7.59 1.72
C GLN A 194 -6.36 -7.98 1.16
N PHE A 195 -7.12 -6.99 0.67
CA PHE A 195 -8.44 -7.21 0.08
C PHE A 195 -8.34 -7.29 -1.44
N GLY A 196 -8.78 -8.41 -2.00
CA GLY A 196 -8.78 -8.64 -3.46
C GLY A 196 -9.86 -7.85 -4.18
N ASP A 197 -10.97 -7.54 -3.51
CA ASP A 197 -12.14 -6.87 -4.08
C ASP A 197 -12.75 -5.82 -3.13
N ALA A 198 -13.64 -5.01 -3.69
CA ALA A 198 -14.32 -3.95 -2.97
C ALA A 198 -15.31 -4.46 -1.91
N SER A 199 -15.87 -5.67 -2.08
CA SER A 199 -16.87 -6.24 -1.17
C SER A 199 -16.23 -6.67 0.14
N GLY A 200 -15.06 -7.34 0.08
CA GLY A 200 -14.27 -7.72 1.23
C GLY A 200 -13.79 -6.50 2.02
N LEU A 201 -13.34 -5.46 1.32
CA LEU A 201 -12.94 -4.20 1.96
C LEU A 201 -14.12 -3.49 2.62
N SER A 202 -15.29 -3.40 1.95
CA SER A 202 -16.52 -2.83 2.54
C SER A 202 -16.91 -3.57 3.81
N TYR A 203 -16.83 -4.92 3.81
CA TYR A 203 -17.13 -5.72 5.01
C TYR A 203 -16.17 -5.38 6.18
N ALA A 204 -14.88 -5.25 5.90
CA ALA A 204 -13.88 -4.87 6.91
C ALA A 204 -14.15 -3.46 7.49
N LEU A 205 -14.39 -2.48 6.62
CA LEU A 205 -14.72 -1.11 7.02
C LEU A 205 -15.99 -1.08 7.88
N ARG A 206 -17.04 -1.83 7.49
CA ARG A 206 -18.31 -1.91 8.21
C ARG A 206 -18.15 -2.49 9.61
N ASN A 207 -17.31 -3.50 9.80
CA ASN A 207 -17.00 -4.03 11.12
C ASN A 207 -16.21 -3.03 11.97
N THR A 208 -15.33 -2.24 11.36
CA THR A 208 -14.40 -1.33 12.06
C THR A 208 -15.04 -0.01 12.48
N ARG A 209 -16.09 0.45 11.76
CA ARG A 209 -16.71 1.78 11.94
C ARG A 209 -17.42 2.03 13.27
N SER A 210 -17.69 0.99 14.06
CA SER A 210 -18.41 1.10 15.32
C SER A 210 -17.57 0.59 16.49
N PRO A 211 -17.48 1.33 17.61
CA PRO A 211 -16.75 0.85 18.79
C PRO A 211 -17.22 -0.52 19.31
N ALA A 212 -18.51 -0.82 19.15
CA ALA A 212 -19.08 -2.10 19.60
C ALA A 212 -18.62 -3.34 18.78
N THR A 213 -18.08 -3.13 17.59
CA THR A 213 -17.72 -4.21 16.65
C THR A 213 -16.34 -4.07 16.04
N SER A 214 -15.59 -3.06 16.47
CA SER A 214 -14.31 -2.70 15.86
C SER A 214 -13.18 -3.66 16.22
N PRO A 215 -12.65 -4.44 15.27
CA PRO A 215 -11.46 -5.25 15.52
C PRO A 215 -10.23 -4.39 15.88
N LEU A 216 -10.21 -3.14 15.44
CA LEU A 216 -9.16 -2.19 15.81
C LEU A 216 -9.20 -1.86 17.30
N LEU A 217 -10.41 -1.65 17.86
CA LEU A 217 -10.57 -1.42 19.30
C LEU A 217 -10.21 -2.67 20.10
N ASP A 218 -10.68 -3.84 19.69
CA ASP A 218 -10.43 -5.10 20.39
C ASP A 218 -8.93 -5.38 20.53
N VAL A 219 -8.18 -5.24 19.44
CA VAL A 219 -6.71 -5.43 19.45
C VAL A 219 -6.03 -4.41 20.36
N LEU A 220 -6.37 -3.12 20.24
CA LEU A 220 -5.72 -2.09 21.04
C LEU A 220 -6.11 -2.18 22.53
N ASP A 221 -7.34 -2.55 22.82
CA ASP A 221 -7.80 -2.76 24.21
C ASP A 221 -7.09 -3.96 24.85
N ALA A 222 -6.95 -5.08 24.12
CA ALA A 222 -6.18 -6.23 24.59
C ALA A 222 -4.73 -5.85 24.94
N VAL A 223 -4.08 -5.04 24.10
CA VAL A 223 -2.73 -4.51 24.37
C VAL A 223 -2.72 -3.64 25.63
N VAL A 224 -3.62 -2.65 25.71
CA VAL A 224 -3.66 -1.70 26.84
C VAL A 224 -3.99 -2.40 28.15
N VAL A 225 -4.97 -3.32 28.16
CA VAL A 225 -5.37 -4.08 29.35
C VAL A 225 -4.20 -4.90 29.89
N ASN A 226 -3.49 -5.62 29.04
CA ASN A 226 -2.38 -6.48 29.46
C ASN A 226 -1.09 -5.71 29.78
N THR A 227 -0.87 -4.54 29.21
CA THR A 227 0.36 -3.76 29.44
C THR A 227 0.22 -2.66 30.49
N THR A 228 -0.97 -2.52 31.10
CA THR A 228 -1.18 -1.63 32.24
C THR A 228 -1.05 -2.45 33.55
N LEU A 229 0.17 -2.66 33.99
CA LEU A 229 0.50 -3.48 35.17
C LEU A 229 0.55 -2.66 36.46
N ALA A 230 1.14 -1.47 36.42
CA ALA A 230 1.13 -0.54 37.56
C ALA A 230 -0.23 0.16 37.62
N VAL A 231 -0.94 -0.03 38.73
CA VAL A 231 -2.25 0.58 38.98
C VAL A 231 -2.17 1.39 40.28
N ALA A 232 -2.71 2.61 40.29
CA ALA A 232 -2.81 3.38 41.53
C ALA A 232 -3.88 2.75 42.42
N ASP A 233 -3.52 2.44 43.64
CA ASP A 233 -4.50 2.12 44.67
C ASP A 233 -5.48 3.30 44.78
N GLN A 234 -6.75 3.05 44.47
CA GLN A 234 -7.78 4.09 44.61
C GLN A 234 -7.89 4.43 46.12
N PRO A 235 -7.60 5.65 46.54
CA PRO A 235 -7.85 6.04 47.93
C PRO A 235 -9.31 5.87 48.21
N ASP A 236 -9.62 5.26 49.34
CA ASP A 236 -10.98 4.93 49.79
C ASP A 236 -11.90 6.17 49.76
N THR A 237 -12.73 6.26 48.72
CA THR A 237 -13.60 7.42 48.46
C THR A 237 -14.75 7.59 49.47
N LYS A 238 -14.93 6.64 50.41
CA LYS A 238 -15.95 6.67 51.46
C LYS A 238 -15.71 7.79 52.49
N GLY A 239 -14.44 8.12 52.77
CA GLY A 239 -14.09 9.22 53.70
C GLY A 239 -14.32 10.61 53.10
N GLN A 240 -14.12 10.76 51.78
CA GLN A 240 -14.23 12.07 51.10
C GLN A 240 -15.70 12.52 50.86
N LYS A 241 -16.63 11.56 50.64
CA LYS A 241 -18.06 11.89 50.51
C LYS A 241 -18.70 12.39 51.82
N ARG A 242 -18.18 11.98 52.99
CA ARG A 242 -18.64 12.51 54.28
C ARG A 242 -18.19 13.94 54.57
N ALA A 243 -16.99 14.33 54.10
CA ALA A 243 -16.49 15.70 54.26
C ALA A 243 -17.17 16.71 53.30
N ALA A 244 -17.64 16.26 52.12
CA ALA A 244 -18.32 17.10 51.16
C ALA A 244 -19.74 17.48 51.55
N GLY A 245 -20.41 16.70 52.43
CA GLY A 245 -21.77 16.96 52.92
C GLY A 245 -21.85 18.15 53.89
N GLN A 246 -20.72 18.64 54.41
CA GLN A 246 -20.69 19.75 55.38
C GLN A 246 -20.30 21.11 54.79
N LEU A 247 -19.92 21.17 53.52
CA LEU A 247 -19.52 22.41 52.85
C LEU A 247 -20.48 22.73 51.68
N GLY A 248 -21.01 23.95 51.65
CA GLY A 248 -21.95 24.39 50.61
C GLY A 248 -21.45 24.10 49.21
N LEU A 249 -22.35 23.62 48.32
CA LEU A 249 -22.13 23.00 47.01
C LEU A 249 -21.08 23.66 46.09
N LYS A 250 -20.93 24.98 46.11
CA LYS A 250 -19.94 25.71 45.28
C LYS A 250 -18.49 25.64 45.81
N LYS A 251 -18.33 25.65 47.16
CA LYS A 251 -17.01 25.51 47.81
C LYS A 251 -16.56 24.07 47.81
N ALA A 252 -17.47 23.12 47.99
CA ALA A 252 -17.21 21.67 47.93
C ALA A 252 -16.67 21.25 46.55
N LYS A 253 -17.27 21.77 45.45
CA LYS A 253 -16.81 21.45 44.08
C LYS A 253 -15.41 21.97 43.77
N LYS A 254 -15.00 23.12 44.35
CA LYS A 254 -13.66 23.70 44.19
C LYS A 254 -12.61 22.98 45.03
N VAL A 255 -12.98 22.47 46.20
CA VAL A 255 -12.10 21.68 47.07
C VAL A 255 -11.95 20.25 46.53
N LEU A 256 -13.03 19.62 46.06
CA LEU A 256 -13.00 18.32 45.41
C LEU A 256 -12.11 18.34 44.16
N ASN A 257 -12.28 19.33 43.27
CA ASN A 257 -11.44 19.45 42.07
C ASN A 257 -9.95 19.70 42.41
N LYS A 258 -9.64 20.34 43.54
CA LYS A 258 -8.25 20.56 43.98
C LYS A 258 -7.68 19.29 44.66
N ALA A 259 -8.49 18.58 45.43
CA ALA A 259 -8.14 17.31 46.05
C ALA A 259 -7.93 16.21 44.99
N ASP A 260 -8.79 16.14 43.97
CA ASP A 260 -8.62 15.23 42.86
C ASP A 260 -7.34 15.46 42.03
N LYS A 261 -6.97 16.74 41.84
CA LYS A 261 -5.67 17.06 41.18
C LYS A 261 -4.46 16.66 42.01
N VAL A 262 -4.51 16.87 43.34
CA VAL A 262 -3.45 16.49 44.26
C VAL A 262 -3.37 14.98 44.39
N ASN A 263 -4.53 14.30 44.50
CA ASN A 263 -4.59 12.83 44.57
C ASN A 263 -4.10 12.17 43.28
N ARG A 264 -4.41 12.74 42.09
CA ARG A 264 -3.84 12.27 40.81
C ARG A 264 -2.34 12.45 40.77
N ALA A 265 -1.82 13.61 41.16
CA ALA A 265 -0.38 13.87 41.16
C ALA A 265 0.40 12.99 42.17
N VAL A 266 -0.18 12.68 43.33
CA VAL A 266 0.38 11.75 44.31
C VAL A 266 0.28 10.31 43.81
N GLY A 267 -0.86 9.94 43.21
CA GLY A 267 -1.05 8.64 42.58
C GLY A 267 -0.07 8.39 41.43
N ASP A 268 0.12 9.36 40.56
CA ASP A 268 1.09 9.28 39.45
C ASP A 268 2.53 9.11 39.93
N ASN A 269 2.91 9.76 41.04
CA ASN A 269 4.24 9.59 41.65
C ASN A 269 4.42 8.21 42.30
N LEU A 270 3.38 7.70 42.97
CA LEU A 270 3.41 6.34 43.55
C LEU A 270 3.47 5.25 42.49
N LEU A 271 2.73 5.42 41.38
CA LEU A 271 2.80 4.52 40.21
C LEU A 271 4.22 4.39 39.68
N ARG A 272 4.93 5.50 39.54
CA ARG A 272 6.31 5.53 39.02
C ARG A 272 7.32 4.81 39.94
N LEU A 273 6.97 4.62 41.19
CA LEU A 273 7.80 3.86 42.13
C LEU A 273 7.62 2.34 42.01
N GLN A 274 6.58 1.88 41.32
CA GLN A 274 6.37 0.46 41.09
C GLN A 274 7.31 -0.03 39.96
N PRO A 275 8.05 -1.14 40.16
CA PRO A 275 8.94 -1.69 39.12
C PRO A 275 8.24 -2.00 37.80
N SER A 276 6.95 -2.42 37.87
CA SER A 276 6.11 -2.70 36.70
C SER A 276 5.75 -1.47 35.86
N PHE A 277 5.98 -0.26 36.39
CA PHE A 277 5.70 0.98 35.66
C PHE A 277 6.47 1.08 34.33
N VAL A 278 7.61 0.41 34.21
CA VAL A 278 8.39 0.37 32.96
C VAL A 278 7.59 -0.23 31.80
N VAL A 279 6.68 -1.18 32.07
CA VAL A 279 5.79 -1.74 31.07
C VAL A 279 4.73 -0.71 30.66
N ASN A 280 4.08 -0.05 31.63
CA ASN A 280 3.13 1.02 31.35
C ASN A 280 3.75 2.13 30.51
N GLU A 281 5.00 2.52 30.82
CA GLU A 281 5.74 3.55 30.09
C GLU A 281 6.03 3.14 28.63
N ALA A 282 6.44 1.87 28.42
CA ALA A 282 6.72 1.32 27.10
C ALA A 282 5.50 1.32 26.17
N PHE A 283 4.29 1.20 26.73
CA PHE A 283 3.00 1.18 26.02
C PHE A 283 2.14 2.44 26.26
N LEU A 284 2.72 3.48 26.84
CA LEU A 284 2.03 4.74 27.09
C LEU A 284 1.40 5.37 25.85
N PRO A 285 2.01 5.33 24.65
CA PRO A 285 1.38 5.81 23.43
C PRO A 285 0.05 5.12 23.13
N PHE A 286 -0.02 3.79 23.30
CA PHE A 286 -1.26 3.01 23.10
C PHE A 286 -2.32 3.37 24.14
N SER A 287 -1.94 3.42 25.43
CA SER A 287 -2.85 3.79 26.50
C SER A 287 -3.43 5.18 26.31
N ARG A 288 -2.63 6.16 25.89
CA ARG A 288 -3.11 7.53 25.59
C ARG A 288 -4.00 7.58 24.37
N PHE A 289 -3.73 6.75 23.38
CA PHE A 289 -4.51 6.67 22.15
C PHE A 289 -5.91 6.09 22.42
N VAL A 290 -5.99 5.02 23.22
CA VAL A 290 -7.24 4.34 23.57
C VAL A 290 -8.04 5.13 24.62
N ASN A 291 -7.39 5.57 25.72
CA ASN A 291 -8.07 6.15 26.87
C ASN A 291 -8.09 7.69 26.88
N GLY A 292 -7.38 8.32 25.93
CA GLY A 292 -7.24 9.78 25.89
C GLY A 292 -6.42 10.36 27.05
N ASN A 293 -6.40 11.66 27.13
CA ASN A 293 -5.70 12.40 28.20
C ASN A 293 -6.65 12.87 29.32
N GLY A 294 -7.92 12.46 29.28
CA GLY A 294 -8.96 12.86 30.22
C GLY A 294 -9.35 14.35 30.16
N LYS A 295 -8.93 15.07 29.12
CA LYS A 295 -9.28 16.48 28.88
C LYS A 295 -10.25 16.65 27.72
N ASP A 296 -10.16 15.80 26.72
CA ASP A 296 -10.99 15.83 25.52
C ASP A 296 -12.26 15.01 25.74
N LYS A 297 -13.32 15.34 25.00
CA LYS A 297 -14.61 14.65 25.10
C LYS A 297 -14.50 13.25 24.52
N ASP A 298 -13.81 13.13 23.37
CA ASP A 298 -13.64 11.89 22.63
C ASP A 298 -12.15 11.50 22.63
N THR A 299 -11.87 10.22 22.74
CA THR A 299 -10.50 9.71 22.68
C THR A 299 -9.95 9.78 21.26
N PRO A 300 -8.61 9.80 21.08
CA PRO A 300 -8.03 9.76 19.74
C PRO A 300 -8.46 8.52 18.92
N LEU A 301 -8.67 7.37 19.56
CA LEU A 301 -9.19 6.17 18.91
C LEU A 301 -10.63 6.35 18.45
N GLU A 302 -11.50 6.93 19.28
CA GLU A 302 -12.89 7.23 18.89
C GLU A 302 -12.92 8.19 17.69
N GLN A 303 -12.07 9.22 17.68
CA GLN A 303 -11.94 10.13 16.54
C GLN A 303 -11.49 9.38 15.27
N LEU A 304 -10.56 8.43 15.37
CA LEU A 304 -10.15 7.61 14.24
C LEU A 304 -11.29 6.72 13.73
N ILE A 305 -12.06 6.11 14.62
CA ILE A 305 -13.22 5.26 14.27
C ILE A 305 -14.29 6.08 13.54
N VAL A 306 -14.53 7.33 13.94
CA VAL A 306 -15.43 8.26 13.20
C VAL A 306 -14.94 8.45 11.76
N GLN A 307 -13.64 8.61 11.55
CA GLN A 307 -13.10 8.73 10.18
C GLN A 307 -13.23 7.43 9.38
N VAL A 308 -13.12 6.26 10.01
CA VAL A 308 -13.45 4.98 9.36
C VAL A 308 -14.91 4.93 8.94
N ASP A 309 -15.84 5.43 9.78
CA ASP A 309 -17.26 5.47 9.43
C ASP A 309 -17.55 6.42 8.24
N GLU A 310 -16.85 7.55 8.14
CA GLU A 310 -16.94 8.44 6.98
C GLU A 310 -16.44 7.75 5.70
N VAL A 311 -15.29 7.04 5.78
CA VAL A 311 -14.76 6.25 4.65
C VAL A 311 -15.73 5.14 4.26
N ASN A 312 -16.27 4.39 5.25
CA ASN A 312 -17.24 3.33 4.97
C ASN A 312 -18.52 3.88 4.32
N SER A 313 -19.05 4.98 4.84
CA SER A 313 -20.27 5.59 4.34
C SER A 313 -20.15 6.03 2.88
N PHE A 314 -19.04 6.68 2.54
CA PHE A 314 -18.71 7.03 1.16
C PHE A 314 -18.58 5.77 0.28
N PHE A 315 -17.83 4.78 0.74
CA PHE A 315 -17.51 3.58 -0.04
C PHE A 315 -18.76 2.72 -0.29
N ASP A 316 -19.59 2.52 0.73
CA ASP A 316 -20.88 1.82 0.63
C ASP A 316 -21.86 2.58 -0.28
N ALA A 317 -21.93 3.92 -0.19
CA ALA A 317 -22.76 4.73 -1.07
C ALA A 317 -22.33 4.59 -2.54
N ALA A 318 -21.02 4.59 -2.81
CA ALA A 318 -20.49 4.38 -4.15
C ALA A 318 -20.85 2.99 -4.69
N LEU A 319 -20.63 1.93 -3.91
CA LEU A 319 -20.96 0.54 -4.28
C LEU A 319 -22.45 0.32 -4.52
N SER A 320 -23.32 0.97 -3.74
CA SER A 320 -24.78 0.81 -3.81
C SER A 320 -25.44 1.72 -4.85
N SER A 321 -24.68 2.59 -5.52
CA SER A 321 -25.21 3.48 -6.53
C SER A 321 -25.64 2.72 -7.80
N SER A 322 -26.51 3.32 -8.62
CA SER A 322 -26.93 2.75 -9.90
C SER A 322 -25.78 2.56 -10.90
N ASN A 323 -24.68 3.31 -10.72
CA ASN A 323 -23.44 3.18 -11.50
C ASN A 323 -22.23 3.34 -10.57
N PRO A 324 -21.78 2.26 -9.90
CA PRO A 324 -20.65 2.31 -8.97
C PRO A 324 -19.37 2.86 -9.60
N GLY A 325 -19.06 2.49 -10.84
CA GLY A 325 -17.89 2.97 -11.57
C GLY A 325 -17.89 4.50 -11.74
N LYS A 326 -19.04 5.10 -12.08
CA LYS A 326 -19.20 6.55 -12.19
C LYS A 326 -19.00 7.23 -10.84
N SER A 327 -19.53 6.64 -9.76
CA SER A 327 -19.40 7.19 -8.41
C SER A 327 -17.95 7.16 -7.93
N PHE A 328 -17.23 6.06 -8.13
CA PHE A 328 -15.81 5.97 -7.84
C PHE A 328 -14.97 6.92 -8.68
N HIS A 329 -15.30 7.08 -9.96
CA HIS A 329 -14.60 8.00 -10.84
C HIS A 329 -14.78 9.47 -10.42
N ALA A 330 -16.00 9.88 -10.10
CA ALA A 330 -16.28 11.24 -9.61
C ALA A 330 -15.48 11.53 -8.31
N TYR A 331 -15.43 10.55 -7.41
CA TYR A 331 -14.63 10.66 -6.20
C TYR A 331 -13.13 10.74 -6.52
N ALA A 332 -12.64 9.90 -7.43
CA ALA A 332 -11.23 9.88 -7.81
C ALA A 332 -10.78 11.23 -8.41
N ILE A 333 -11.63 11.89 -9.21
CA ILE A 333 -11.37 13.25 -9.72
C ILE A 333 -11.26 14.25 -8.57
N ALA A 334 -12.22 14.26 -7.63
CA ALA A 334 -12.23 15.19 -6.51
C ALA A 334 -10.98 15.01 -5.61
N HIS A 335 -10.62 13.76 -5.33
CA HIS A 335 -9.42 13.40 -4.56
C HIS A 335 -8.13 13.88 -5.27
N ALA A 336 -7.99 13.62 -6.56
CA ALA A 336 -6.83 14.03 -7.34
C ALA A 336 -6.70 15.56 -7.50
N GLN A 337 -7.81 16.31 -7.36
CA GLN A 337 -7.82 17.77 -7.34
C GLN A 337 -7.48 18.36 -5.96
N GLY A 338 -7.17 17.52 -4.96
CA GLY A 338 -6.78 17.96 -3.62
C GLY A 338 -7.94 18.40 -2.74
N SER A 339 -9.16 17.97 -3.03
CA SER A 339 -10.31 18.18 -2.16
C SER A 339 -10.11 17.44 -0.84
N SER A 340 -10.51 18.05 0.29
CA SER A 340 -10.60 17.32 1.57
C SER A 340 -11.69 16.27 1.45
N ASP A 341 -11.32 15.03 1.69
CA ASP A 341 -12.20 13.88 1.53
C ASP A 341 -11.99 12.85 2.65
N PRO A 342 -12.88 11.85 2.80
CA PRO A 342 -12.79 10.85 3.86
C PRO A 342 -11.45 10.09 3.91
N ILE A 343 -10.82 9.77 2.78
CA ILE A 343 -9.51 9.07 2.76
C ILE A 343 -8.41 9.96 3.33
N VAL A 344 -8.37 11.22 2.90
CA VAL A 344 -7.40 12.21 3.40
C VAL A 344 -7.58 12.45 4.89
N ASN A 345 -8.83 12.66 5.35
CA ASN A 345 -9.15 12.87 6.76
C ASN A 345 -8.78 11.66 7.63
N PHE A 346 -9.10 10.45 7.16
CA PHE A 346 -8.74 9.20 7.84
C PHE A 346 -7.22 9.04 7.98
N ARG A 347 -6.46 9.27 6.91
CA ARG A 347 -5.00 9.24 6.93
C ARG A 347 -4.41 10.28 7.89
N GLN A 348 -4.98 11.48 7.90
CA GLN A 348 -4.55 12.56 8.78
C GLN A 348 -4.85 12.24 10.26
N ALA A 349 -6.00 11.65 10.57
CA ALA A 349 -6.31 11.19 11.92
C ALA A 349 -5.35 10.08 12.36
N GLY A 350 -5.06 9.11 11.50
CA GLY A 350 -4.12 8.02 11.76
C GLY A 350 -2.68 8.46 11.97
N SER A 351 -2.24 9.58 11.38
CA SER A 351 -0.87 10.09 11.54
C SER A 351 -0.52 10.51 12.98
N LYS A 352 -1.53 10.75 13.83
CA LYS A 352 -1.38 11.10 15.25
C LYS A 352 -1.38 9.87 16.17
N ALA A 353 -1.64 8.70 15.64
CA ALA A 353 -1.68 7.43 16.37
C ALA A 353 -0.27 6.88 16.65
N PRO A 354 -0.12 5.85 17.52
CA PRO A 354 1.11 5.09 17.63
C PRO A 354 1.59 4.57 16.25
N ASN A 355 2.90 4.49 16.04
CA ASN A 355 3.49 4.19 14.72
C ASN A 355 2.86 2.99 14.01
N ILE A 356 2.58 1.90 14.72
CA ILE A 356 1.98 0.72 14.12
C ILE A 356 0.53 0.98 13.69
N VAL A 357 -0.25 1.71 14.49
CA VAL A 357 -1.64 2.10 14.13
C VAL A 357 -1.61 3.05 12.95
N ALA A 358 -0.65 3.97 12.90
CA ALA A 358 -0.44 4.85 11.74
C ALA A 358 -0.14 4.04 10.46
N SER A 359 0.67 2.97 10.57
CA SER A 359 0.95 2.08 9.43
C SER A 359 -0.29 1.30 8.99
N TRP A 360 -1.12 0.81 9.93
CA TRP A 360 -2.41 0.17 9.62
C TRP A 360 -3.36 1.13 8.91
N THR A 361 -3.48 2.36 9.43
CA THR A 361 -4.31 3.41 8.81
C THR A 361 -3.84 3.74 7.39
N LYS A 362 -2.53 3.86 7.20
CA LYS A 362 -1.92 4.08 5.89
C LYS A 362 -2.26 2.94 4.93
N SER A 363 -1.99 1.69 5.33
CA SER A 363 -2.27 0.50 4.51
C SER A 363 -3.75 0.40 4.13
N LEU A 364 -4.67 0.62 5.09
CA LEU A 364 -6.10 0.58 4.81
C LEU A 364 -6.53 1.70 3.86
N SER A 365 -6.01 2.92 4.03
CA SER A 365 -6.31 4.05 3.13
C SER A 365 -5.80 3.82 1.71
N GLU A 366 -4.62 3.20 1.56
CA GLU A 366 -4.06 2.83 0.25
C GLU A 366 -4.92 1.76 -0.44
N GLN A 367 -5.43 0.79 0.31
CA GLN A 367 -6.33 -0.22 -0.24
C GLN A 367 -7.69 0.36 -0.66
N VAL A 368 -8.25 1.28 0.14
CA VAL A 368 -9.48 2.01 -0.24
C VAL A 368 -9.23 2.78 -1.54
N TRP A 369 -8.14 3.52 -1.63
CA TRP A 369 -7.79 4.27 -2.83
C TRP A 369 -7.61 3.35 -4.05
N LYS A 370 -6.93 2.23 -3.88
CA LYS A 370 -6.76 1.22 -4.94
C LYS A 370 -8.10 0.71 -5.47
N GLN A 371 -9.08 0.44 -4.60
CA GLN A 371 -10.41 -0.01 -5.03
C GLN A 371 -11.20 1.11 -5.73
N VAL A 372 -11.05 2.36 -5.30
CA VAL A 372 -11.61 3.53 -5.99
C VAL A 372 -11.06 3.66 -7.41
N VAL A 373 -9.75 3.54 -7.58
CA VAL A 373 -9.09 3.59 -8.90
C VAL A 373 -9.56 2.42 -9.77
N ASN A 374 -9.57 1.20 -9.24
CA ASN A 374 -10.03 0.02 -9.98
C ASN A 374 -11.49 0.13 -10.42
N GLY A 375 -12.37 0.59 -9.53
CA GLY A 375 -13.77 0.86 -9.85
C GLY A 375 -13.92 1.93 -10.95
N SER A 376 -13.09 2.96 -10.91
CA SER A 376 -13.06 4.03 -11.92
C SER A 376 -12.70 3.50 -13.32
N VAL A 377 -11.76 2.54 -13.42
CA VAL A 377 -11.30 1.99 -14.70
C VAL A 377 -12.45 1.35 -15.49
N VAL A 378 -13.38 0.70 -14.82
CA VAL A 378 -14.57 0.11 -15.47
C VAL A 378 -15.40 1.20 -16.15
N TYR A 379 -15.65 2.30 -15.45
CA TYR A 379 -16.36 3.46 -16.00
C TYR A 379 -15.57 4.12 -17.14
N LEU A 380 -14.28 4.31 -16.98
CA LEU A 380 -13.40 4.88 -18.01
C LEU A 380 -13.47 4.07 -19.31
N ASN A 381 -13.37 2.75 -19.25
CA ASN A 381 -13.46 1.89 -20.42
C ASN A 381 -14.85 1.91 -21.07
N THR A 382 -15.93 2.00 -20.28
CA THR A 382 -17.28 2.15 -20.80
C THR A 382 -17.42 3.47 -21.56
N GLN A 383 -16.97 4.56 -20.99
CA GLN A 383 -17.00 5.88 -21.63
C GLN A 383 -16.09 5.96 -22.86
N TRP A 384 -14.93 5.28 -22.83
CA TRP A 384 -14.04 5.15 -23.97
C TRP A 384 -14.74 4.43 -25.13
N ASP A 385 -15.34 3.29 -24.86
CA ASP A 385 -16.08 2.53 -25.88
C ASP A 385 -17.21 3.37 -26.50
N GLU A 386 -18.08 3.96 -25.67
CA GLU A 386 -19.28 4.68 -26.11
C GLU A 386 -18.95 5.99 -26.85
N GLN A 387 -18.01 6.80 -26.33
CA GLN A 387 -17.75 8.15 -26.85
C GLN A 387 -16.72 8.18 -27.97
N VAL A 388 -15.74 7.25 -27.94
CA VAL A 388 -14.57 7.28 -28.81
C VAL A 388 -14.48 6.06 -29.71
N TYR A 389 -14.44 4.84 -29.14
CA TYR A 389 -14.08 3.65 -29.90
C TYR A 389 -15.16 3.23 -30.90
N GLN A 390 -16.44 3.24 -30.53
CA GLN A 390 -17.53 2.93 -31.47
C GLN A 390 -17.60 3.88 -32.66
N PHE A 391 -17.34 5.16 -32.42
CA PHE A 391 -17.23 6.14 -33.50
C PHE A 391 -16.01 5.87 -34.39
N TYR A 392 -14.85 5.56 -33.79
CA TYR A 392 -13.66 5.18 -34.55
C TYR A 392 -13.92 4.01 -35.50
N VAL A 393 -14.50 2.93 -35.01
CA VAL A 393 -14.80 1.74 -35.81
C VAL A 393 -15.82 2.04 -36.93
N SER A 394 -16.83 2.84 -36.64
CA SER A 394 -17.90 3.12 -37.62
C SER A 394 -17.50 4.14 -38.68
N ALA A 395 -16.67 5.12 -38.35
CA ALA A 395 -16.40 6.28 -39.20
C ALA A 395 -14.95 6.39 -39.73
N ILE A 396 -13.98 5.82 -39.03
CA ILE A 396 -12.55 6.03 -39.29
C ILE A 396 -11.85 4.74 -39.74
N GLU A 397 -12.03 3.64 -39.02
CA GLU A 397 -11.31 2.39 -39.23
C GLU A 397 -11.53 1.81 -40.63
N GLY A 398 -10.46 1.32 -41.26
CA GLY A 398 -10.52 0.69 -42.60
C GLY A 398 -10.84 1.65 -43.74
N ARG A 399 -10.77 2.97 -43.53
CA ARG A 399 -11.02 4.00 -44.53
C ARG A 399 -9.79 4.85 -44.81
N PHE A 400 -9.68 5.36 -46.07
CA PHE A 400 -8.65 6.31 -46.40
C PHE A 400 -8.86 7.64 -45.64
N PRO A 401 -7.86 8.30 -45.08
CA PRO A 401 -6.41 8.11 -45.28
C PRO A 401 -5.74 7.08 -44.32
N PHE A 402 -6.44 6.47 -43.40
CA PHE A 402 -5.89 5.54 -42.41
C PHE A 402 -5.61 4.15 -42.99
N ASP A 403 -6.49 3.67 -43.87
CA ASP A 403 -6.22 2.49 -44.69
C ASP A 403 -6.06 2.90 -46.15
N GLN A 404 -4.86 2.64 -46.69
CA GLN A 404 -4.51 3.01 -48.09
C GLN A 404 -5.29 2.18 -49.14
N HIS A 405 -5.80 1.03 -48.77
CA HIS A 405 -6.57 0.10 -49.62
C HIS A 405 -8.06 0.03 -49.19
N GLY A 406 -8.44 0.87 -48.23
CA GLY A 406 -9.81 0.92 -47.72
C GLY A 406 -10.84 1.19 -48.83
N ARG A 407 -12.03 0.57 -48.68
CA ARG A 407 -13.12 0.67 -49.66
C ARG A 407 -13.84 2.01 -49.69
N GLY A 408 -13.50 2.93 -48.76
CA GLY A 408 -14.13 4.23 -48.64
C GLY A 408 -13.17 5.27 -48.06
N GLU A 409 -13.69 6.47 -47.93
CA GLU A 409 -12.96 7.59 -47.30
C GLU A 409 -13.63 7.97 -45.97
N VAL A 410 -12.85 8.49 -45.05
CA VAL A 410 -13.37 9.21 -43.88
C VAL A 410 -13.97 10.51 -44.39
N SER A 411 -15.21 10.83 -44.02
CA SER A 411 -15.75 12.16 -44.38
C SER A 411 -14.99 13.26 -43.64
N LEU A 412 -14.90 14.46 -44.25
CA LEU A 412 -14.22 15.59 -43.59
C LEU A 412 -14.91 16.00 -42.28
N ASP A 413 -16.23 15.80 -42.20
CA ASP A 413 -17.00 16.05 -40.98
C ASP A 413 -16.68 15.01 -39.87
N ASP A 414 -16.66 13.70 -40.20
CA ASP A 414 -16.28 12.66 -39.25
C ASP A 414 -14.83 12.86 -38.76
N PHE A 415 -13.93 13.21 -39.68
CA PHE A 415 -12.54 13.53 -39.30
C PHE A 415 -12.50 14.70 -38.33
N SER A 416 -13.23 15.78 -38.64
CA SER A 416 -13.32 16.94 -37.75
C SER A 416 -13.92 16.60 -36.42
N GLN A 417 -15.05 15.88 -36.36
CA GLN A 417 -15.68 15.49 -35.13
C GLN A 417 -14.75 14.66 -34.24
N PHE A 418 -13.87 13.89 -34.83
CA PHE A 418 -12.97 12.99 -34.10
C PHE A 418 -11.69 13.71 -33.63
N PHE A 419 -11.00 14.42 -34.53
CA PHE A 419 -9.63 14.92 -34.32
C PHE A 419 -9.51 16.40 -33.94
N LYS A 420 -10.55 17.23 -34.09
CA LYS A 420 -10.44 18.66 -33.76
C LYS A 420 -10.17 18.89 -32.27
N PRO A 421 -9.62 20.05 -31.85
CA PRO A 421 -9.33 20.38 -30.46
C PRO A 421 -10.51 20.29 -29.51
N SER A 422 -11.74 20.53 -29.98
CA SER A 422 -12.98 20.29 -29.23
C SER A 422 -13.68 18.95 -29.61
N GLY A 423 -12.97 18.07 -30.30
CA GLY A 423 -13.51 16.81 -30.82
C GLY A 423 -13.72 15.72 -29.76
N ARG A 424 -14.20 14.55 -30.22
CA ARG A 424 -14.55 13.45 -29.33
C ARG A 424 -13.42 13.00 -28.43
N VAL A 425 -12.22 12.78 -29.01
CA VAL A 425 -11.06 12.31 -28.25
C VAL A 425 -10.59 13.37 -27.26
N ALA A 426 -10.50 14.63 -27.68
CA ALA A 426 -10.07 15.72 -26.83
C ALA A 426 -11.03 15.93 -25.65
N ARG A 427 -12.35 15.89 -25.91
CA ARG A 427 -13.36 15.97 -24.83
C ARG A 427 -13.26 14.81 -23.85
N TYR A 428 -13.10 13.59 -24.35
CA TYR A 428 -12.92 12.43 -23.47
C TYR A 428 -11.70 12.60 -22.56
N ILE A 429 -10.57 13.08 -23.08
CA ILE A 429 -9.37 13.34 -22.25
C ILE A 429 -9.67 14.43 -21.22
N GLU A 430 -10.28 15.54 -21.63
CA GLU A 430 -10.53 16.69 -20.76
C GLU A 430 -11.55 16.41 -19.67
N GLU A 431 -12.66 15.75 -20.01
CA GLU A 431 -13.79 15.51 -19.11
C GLU A 431 -13.62 14.25 -18.24
N THR A 432 -12.83 13.28 -18.75
CA THR A 432 -12.81 11.93 -18.15
C THR A 432 -11.43 11.55 -17.62
N LEU A 433 -10.35 11.85 -18.33
CA LEU A 433 -9.00 11.46 -17.91
C LEU A 433 -8.29 12.47 -17.03
N LYS A 434 -8.60 13.77 -17.13
CA LYS A 434 -8.07 14.74 -16.18
C LYS A 434 -8.67 14.51 -14.77
N PRO A 435 -7.88 14.68 -13.72
CA PRO A 435 -6.50 15.16 -13.59
C PRO A 435 -5.42 14.05 -13.61
N PHE A 436 -5.75 12.85 -14.07
CA PHE A 436 -4.85 11.69 -14.03
C PHE A 436 -3.82 11.66 -15.16
N VAL A 437 -3.98 12.53 -16.16
CA VAL A 437 -3.04 12.66 -17.29
C VAL A 437 -2.70 14.12 -17.55
N TYR A 438 -1.53 14.35 -18.12
CA TYR A 438 -1.10 15.67 -18.58
C TYR A 438 -0.21 15.55 -19.82
N TRP A 439 -0.14 16.63 -20.59
CA TRP A 439 0.72 16.71 -21.77
C TRP A 439 2.07 17.32 -21.41
N ASP A 440 3.14 16.63 -21.78
CA ASP A 440 4.52 17.10 -21.66
C ASP A 440 5.23 16.96 -23.02
N ASN A 441 5.55 18.08 -23.67
CA ASN A 441 6.24 18.12 -24.96
C ASN A 441 5.60 17.20 -26.03
N GLY A 442 4.25 17.14 -26.07
CA GLY A 442 3.50 16.32 -27.03
C GLY A 442 3.45 14.84 -26.68
N ARG A 443 3.90 14.47 -25.47
CA ARG A 443 3.77 13.14 -24.88
C ARG A 443 2.69 13.14 -23.81
N LEU A 444 1.84 12.10 -23.81
CA LEU A 444 0.84 11.90 -22.76
C LEU A 444 1.48 11.20 -21.57
N LYS A 445 1.56 11.90 -20.46
CA LYS A 445 2.10 11.41 -19.19
C LYS A 445 0.99 11.07 -18.21
N LEU A 446 1.22 10.03 -17.40
CA LEU A 446 0.34 9.70 -16.29
C LEU A 446 0.72 10.54 -15.07
N ASN A 447 -0.29 11.06 -14.39
CA ASN A 447 -0.12 11.72 -13.10
C ASN A 447 -0.31 10.68 -11.99
N GLU A 448 0.63 10.64 -11.06
CA GLU A 448 0.55 9.78 -9.88
C GLU A 448 -0.25 10.48 -8.79
N VAL A 449 -1.24 9.80 -8.25
CA VAL A 449 -2.05 10.27 -7.14
C VAL A 449 -1.99 9.23 -6.03
N ASP A 450 -1.47 9.60 -4.89
CA ASP A 450 -1.29 8.71 -3.72
C ASP A 450 -0.60 7.37 -4.06
N GLY A 451 0.47 7.43 -4.84
CA GLY A 451 1.27 6.26 -5.22
C GLY A 451 0.69 5.41 -6.33
N LEU A 452 -0.45 5.78 -6.91
CA LEU A 452 -1.09 5.06 -8.01
C LEU A 452 -1.26 5.93 -9.25
N THR A 453 -1.11 5.30 -10.41
CA THR A 453 -1.43 5.88 -11.71
C THR A 453 -2.62 5.13 -12.32
N LEU A 454 -3.39 5.78 -13.19
CA LEU A 454 -4.38 5.05 -13.99
C LEU A 454 -3.68 4.01 -14.88
N PRO A 455 -4.23 2.79 -14.98
CA PRO A 455 -3.65 1.72 -15.79
C PRO A 455 -3.95 1.90 -17.29
N ILE A 456 -3.50 3.00 -17.89
CA ILE A 456 -3.59 3.26 -19.32
C ILE A 456 -2.37 2.65 -20.00
N ASN A 457 -2.59 1.73 -20.94
CA ASN A 457 -1.49 1.04 -21.59
C ASN A 457 -0.67 1.95 -22.52
N SER A 458 0.57 1.55 -22.85
CA SER A 458 1.47 2.35 -23.67
C SER A 458 0.93 2.58 -25.09
N ASN A 459 0.31 1.54 -25.69
CA ASN A 459 -0.25 1.65 -27.02
C ASN A 459 -1.37 2.70 -27.07
N THR A 460 -2.31 2.70 -26.10
CA THR A 460 -3.36 3.73 -26.04
C THR A 460 -2.75 5.12 -25.94
N ARG A 461 -1.73 5.32 -25.10
CA ARG A 461 -1.05 6.62 -24.97
C ARG A 461 -0.41 7.06 -26.28
N GLU A 462 0.27 6.17 -27.00
CA GLU A 462 0.87 6.44 -28.31
C GLU A 462 -0.20 6.81 -29.34
N GLN A 463 -1.35 6.13 -29.34
CA GLN A 463 -2.45 6.47 -30.24
C GLN A 463 -3.07 7.84 -29.92
N LEU A 464 -3.24 8.19 -28.64
CA LEU A 464 -3.67 9.53 -28.24
C LEU A 464 -2.66 10.61 -28.63
N GLU A 465 -1.36 10.33 -28.56
CA GLU A 465 -0.31 11.22 -29.08
C GLU A 465 -0.40 11.41 -30.59
N LEU A 466 -0.76 10.35 -31.35
CA LEU A 466 -1.02 10.46 -32.79
C LEU A 466 -2.26 11.32 -33.09
N VAL A 467 -3.33 11.18 -32.30
CA VAL A 467 -4.51 12.06 -32.40
C VAL A 467 -4.08 13.52 -32.23
N GLN A 468 -3.29 13.82 -31.21
CA GLN A 468 -2.82 15.20 -30.98
C GLN A 468 -1.96 15.72 -32.13
N LYS A 469 -1.07 14.89 -32.72
CA LYS A 469 -0.27 15.24 -33.87
C LYS A 469 -1.14 15.54 -35.11
N LEU A 470 -2.12 14.67 -35.39
CA LEU A 470 -3.07 14.85 -36.48
C LEU A 470 -3.92 16.12 -36.26
N SER A 471 -4.41 16.33 -35.03
CA SER A 471 -5.10 17.56 -34.67
C SER A 471 -4.25 18.79 -34.94
N GLY A 472 -2.99 18.82 -34.52
CA GLY A 472 -2.06 19.91 -34.73
C GLY A 472 -1.70 20.15 -36.21
N ILE A 473 -1.80 19.11 -37.07
CA ILE A 473 -1.57 19.23 -38.52
C ILE A 473 -2.79 19.86 -39.22
N PHE A 474 -4.00 19.38 -38.89
CA PHE A 474 -5.20 19.71 -39.67
C PHE A 474 -6.02 20.86 -39.10
N PHE A 475 -5.83 21.21 -37.82
CA PHE A 475 -6.58 22.30 -37.18
C PHE A 475 -5.66 23.47 -36.75
N GLY A 476 -4.35 23.26 -36.73
CA GLY A 476 -3.33 24.28 -36.50
C GLY A 476 -3.55 25.12 -35.25
N SER A 477 -3.33 26.43 -35.37
CA SER A 477 -3.59 27.41 -34.31
C SER A 477 -4.97 28.07 -34.42
N SER A 478 -5.77 27.71 -35.42
CA SER A 478 -7.03 28.37 -35.78
C SER A 478 -8.27 27.78 -35.12
N GLY A 479 -8.10 26.83 -34.17
CA GLY A 479 -9.23 26.27 -33.46
C GLY A 479 -9.82 25.04 -34.13
N ASP A 480 -11.14 24.99 -34.31
CA ASP A 480 -11.87 23.80 -34.78
C ASP A 480 -12.03 23.73 -36.31
N ASP A 481 -11.46 24.66 -37.06
CA ASP A 481 -11.60 24.69 -38.52
C ASP A 481 -10.60 23.76 -39.19
N LEU A 482 -11.14 22.80 -39.97
CA LEU A 482 -10.34 21.83 -40.72
C LEU A 482 -9.64 22.52 -41.91
N GLY A 483 -8.32 22.39 -41.99
CA GLY A 483 -7.57 22.88 -43.14
C GLY A 483 -6.08 22.57 -43.10
N LEU A 484 -5.49 22.53 -44.28
CA LEU A 484 -4.04 22.47 -44.50
C LEU A 484 -3.58 23.65 -45.32
N ARG A 485 -2.50 24.27 -44.90
CA ARG A 485 -1.74 25.20 -45.77
C ARG A 485 -0.39 24.56 -46.09
N LEU A 486 -0.31 24.05 -47.34
CA LEU A 486 0.86 23.35 -47.83
C LEU A 486 1.70 24.32 -48.67
N GLU A 487 2.94 24.52 -48.29
CA GLU A 487 3.90 25.24 -49.14
C GLU A 487 4.66 24.25 -50.00
N VAL A 488 4.69 24.48 -51.33
CA VAL A 488 5.30 23.59 -52.32
C VAL A 488 6.30 24.36 -53.16
N LYS A 489 7.45 23.74 -53.45
CA LYS A 489 8.49 24.30 -54.30
C LYS A 489 9.09 23.22 -55.20
N ALA A 490 9.22 23.48 -56.52
CA ALA A 490 9.94 22.56 -57.40
C ALA A 490 11.44 22.49 -57.02
N SER A 491 11.97 21.30 -56.92
CA SER A 491 13.38 21.02 -56.64
C SER A 491 14.12 20.62 -57.93
N SER A 492 13.48 19.77 -58.76
CA SER A 492 13.97 19.41 -60.11
C SER A 492 12.79 18.93 -60.96
N MET A 493 12.90 19.03 -62.27
CA MET A 493 11.95 18.49 -63.25
C MET A 493 12.71 17.94 -64.46
N SER A 494 12.18 16.89 -65.12
CA SER A 494 12.72 16.30 -66.33
C SER A 494 12.82 17.35 -67.43
N THR A 495 13.90 17.32 -68.21
CA THR A 495 14.15 18.25 -69.32
C THR A 495 13.24 18.02 -70.53
N ASP A 496 12.63 16.82 -70.63
CA ASP A 496 11.75 16.42 -71.72
C ASP A 496 10.35 17.02 -71.64
N VAL A 497 10.04 17.68 -70.53
CA VAL A 497 8.76 18.39 -70.32
C VAL A 497 9.00 19.86 -70.05
N THR A 498 8.09 20.69 -70.50
CA THR A 498 8.20 22.18 -70.42
C THR A 498 7.45 22.71 -69.20
N GLU A 499 6.44 21.97 -68.70
CA GLU A 499 5.59 22.42 -67.60
C GLU A 499 5.00 21.25 -66.82
N PHE A 500 4.89 21.46 -65.52
CA PHE A 500 4.13 20.60 -64.60
C PHE A 500 3.00 21.44 -63.97
N ARG A 501 1.80 20.86 -63.86
CA ARG A 501 0.63 21.49 -63.22
C ARG A 501 -0.01 20.54 -62.23
N LEU A 502 -0.40 21.09 -61.08
CA LEU A 502 -1.42 20.49 -60.20
C LEU A 502 -2.72 21.28 -60.41
N ARG A 503 -3.80 20.57 -60.72
CA ARG A 503 -5.09 21.19 -61.01
C ARG A 503 -6.20 20.50 -60.19
N GLU A 504 -7.00 21.34 -59.58
CA GLU A 504 -8.35 21.00 -59.13
C GLU A 504 -9.34 21.51 -60.22
N ALA A 505 -10.31 22.37 -59.89
CA ALA A 505 -11.05 23.10 -60.94
C ALA A 505 -10.16 24.03 -61.72
N GLU A 506 -9.25 24.72 -61.02
CA GLU A 506 -8.22 25.61 -61.58
C GLU A 506 -6.82 25.09 -61.29
N THR A 507 -5.79 25.71 -61.85
CA THR A 507 -4.39 25.39 -61.58
C THR A 507 -3.99 25.96 -60.23
N ILE A 508 -3.76 25.06 -59.25
CA ILE A 508 -3.35 25.43 -57.88
C ILE A 508 -1.81 25.54 -57.72
N TYR A 509 -1.05 24.87 -58.62
CA TYR A 509 0.41 24.96 -58.67
C TYR A 509 0.89 24.70 -60.10
N ASP A 510 1.86 25.51 -60.58
CA ASP A 510 2.54 25.30 -61.88
C ASP A 510 4.05 25.55 -61.77
N TYR A 511 4.84 24.84 -62.60
CA TYR A 511 6.28 25.01 -62.72
C TYR A 511 6.72 24.85 -64.18
N LYS A 512 7.49 25.84 -64.69
CA LYS A 512 7.93 25.92 -66.10
C LYS A 512 9.44 26.15 -66.24
N HIS A 513 10.27 25.42 -65.48
CA HIS A 513 11.73 25.59 -65.40
C HIS A 513 12.19 27.00 -64.99
N GLY A 514 11.30 27.79 -64.36
CA GLY A 514 11.57 29.13 -63.85
C GLY A 514 12.19 29.11 -62.42
N PRO A 515 12.15 30.30 -61.78
CA PRO A 515 12.62 30.43 -60.41
C PRO A 515 11.91 29.43 -59.45
N ARG A 516 12.69 28.78 -58.58
CA ARG A 516 12.19 27.80 -57.59
C ARG A 516 11.70 28.52 -56.34
N VAL A 517 10.45 28.97 -56.37
CA VAL A 517 9.81 29.73 -55.29
C VAL A 517 8.78 28.86 -54.55
N TRP A 518 8.63 29.11 -53.26
CA TRP A 518 7.55 28.49 -52.46
C TRP A 518 6.22 29.11 -52.89
N ARG A 519 5.21 28.22 -53.10
CA ARG A 519 3.82 28.62 -53.36
C ARG A 519 2.90 27.86 -52.39
N GLU A 520 1.89 28.56 -51.87
CA GLU A 520 0.91 28.03 -50.94
C GLU A 520 -0.22 27.32 -51.70
N ILE A 521 -0.60 26.13 -51.22
CA ILE A 521 -1.79 25.39 -51.60
C ILE A 521 -2.63 25.23 -50.34
N THR A 522 -3.88 25.66 -50.40
CA THR A 522 -4.84 25.52 -49.29
C THR A 522 -5.78 24.34 -49.56
N TRP A 523 -6.03 23.51 -48.57
CA TRP A 523 -6.97 22.39 -48.65
C TRP A 523 -7.82 22.35 -47.36
N PRO A 524 -9.12 21.96 -47.40
CA PRO A 524 -9.91 21.70 -48.61
C PRO A 524 -10.24 22.99 -49.38
N THR A 525 -10.40 22.86 -50.70
CA THR A 525 -10.80 23.96 -51.53
C THR A 525 -12.32 24.06 -51.57
N ALA A 526 -12.86 25.21 -51.23
CA ALA A 526 -14.31 25.42 -51.19
C ALA A 526 -14.95 25.26 -52.61
N GLY A 527 -16.03 24.45 -52.67
CA GLY A 527 -16.81 24.29 -53.91
C GLY A 527 -16.18 23.36 -54.95
N VAL A 528 -15.15 22.59 -54.61
CA VAL A 528 -14.53 21.59 -55.50
C VAL A 528 -14.92 20.19 -55.09
N ASP A 529 -15.43 19.39 -56.03
CA ASP A 529 -15.92 18.01 -55.79
C ASP A 529 -14.78 16.98 -55.65
N GLY A 530 -13.72 17.31 -54.91
CA GLY A 530 -12.68 16.36 -54.56
C GLY A 530 -12.01 15.70 -55.77
N TYR A 531 -11.44 16.49 -56.66
CA TYR A 531 -10.66 16.04 -57.82
C TYR A 531 -9.34 16.80 -57.90
N LEU A 532 -8.24 16.08 -58.03
CA LEU A 532 -6.92 16.63 -58.26
C LEU A 532 -6.25 15.90 -59.41
N SER A 533 -5.68 16.65 -60.39
CA SER A 533 -4.83 16.08 -61.44
C SER A 533 -3.40 16.66 -61.36
N ALA A 534 -2.45 15.78 -61.59
CA ALA A 534 -1.06 16.13 -61.83
C ALA A 534 -0.73 15.89 -63.31
N GLU A 535 -0.28 16.91 -63.98
CA GLU A 535 -0.17 16.95 -65.44
C GLU A 535 1.23 17.43 -65.88
N PHE A 536 1.80 16.74 -66.86
CA PHE A 536 3.02 17.17 -67.55
C PHE A 536 2.70 17.63 -68.98
N TYR A 537 3.31 18.71 -69.39
CA TYR A 537 3.15 19.29 -70.72
C TYR A 537 4.48 19.40 -71.44
N ASN A 538 4.44 19.23 -72.77
CA ASN A 538 5.51 19.64 -73.68
C ASN A 538 4.92 20.65 -74.66
N GLY A 539 5.26 21.90 -74.50
CA GLY A 539 4.56 23.05 -75.17
C GLY A 539 3.09 23.09 -74.68
N GLN A 540 2.17 23.01 -75.63
CA GLN A 540 0.73 23.00 -75.36
C GLN A 540 0.14 21.57 -75.19
N ASN A 541 0.94 20.54 -75.47
CA ASN A 541 0.46 19.14 -75.42
C ASN A 541 0.64 18.53 -74.06
N ARG A 542 -0.43 18.00 -73.48
CA ARG A 542 -0.37 17.20 -72.26
C ARG A 542 0.19 15.82 -72.57
N VAL A 543 1.39 15.50 -72.04
CA VAL A 543 2.13 14.27 -72.30
C VAL A 543 1.92 13.20 -71.27
N ALA A 544 1.54 13.58 -70.03
CA ALA A 544 1.20 12.63 -68.98
C ALA A 544 0.22 13.27 -67.99
N GLN A 545 -0.65 12.43 -67.41
CA GLN A 545 -1.61 12.82 -66.39
C GLN A 545 -1.83 11.68 -65.39
N GLN A 546 -1.99 12.02 -64.14
CA GLN A 546 -2.50 11.17 -63.09
C GLN A 546 -3.57 11.91 -62.30
N SER A 547 -4.73 11.29 -62.10
CA SER A 547 -5.85 11.90 -61.42
C SER A 547 -6.15 11.20 -60.13
N PHE A 548 -6.60 11.95 -59.15
CA PHE A 548 -7.02 11.51 -57.84
C PHE A 548 -8.42 12.05 -57.55
N THR A 549 -9.27 11.21 -56.97
CA THR A 549 -10.67 11.54 -56.67
C THR A 549 -10.95 11.38 -55.19
N GLY A 550 -12.02 12.03 -54.72
CA GLY A 550 -12.46 12.01 -53.35
C GLY A 550 -12.03 13.23 -52.54
N GLN A 551 -12.66 13.40 -51.38
CA GLN A 551 -12.41 14.57 -50.51
C GLN A 551 -10.93 14.70 -50.08
N TRP A 552 -10.20 13.57 -50.10
CA TRP A 552 -8.77 13.48 -49.77
C TRP A 552 -7.84 13.42 -50.99
N ALA A 553 -8.27 13.95 -52.15
CA ALA A 553 -7.52 13.86 -53.40
C ALA A 553 -6.08 14.39 -53.27
N LEU A 554 -5.86 15.50 -52.54
CA LEU A 554 -4.53 16.04 -52.25
C LEU A 554 -3.65 15.05 -51.48
N LEU A 555 -4.18 14.42 -50.43
CA LEU A 555 -3.44 13.41 -49.66
C LEU A 555 -3.18 12.17 -50.50
N ARG A 556 -4.14 11.72 -51.32
CA ARG A 556 -3.92 10.62 -52.30
C ARG A 556 -2.76 10.92 -53.22
N ALA A 557 -2.69 12.13 -53.73
CA ALA A 557 -1.58 12.56 -54.58
C ALA A 557 -0.22 12.55 -53.86
N ILE A 558 -0.18 12.96 -52.61
CA ILE A 558 1.03 12.94 -51.79
C ILE A 558 1.42 11.48 -51.45
N PHE A 559 0.46 10.65 -51.02
CA PHE A 559 0.75 9.30 -50.53
C PHE A 559 0.99 8.25 -51.62
N ALA A 560 0.51 8.49 -52.85
CA ALA A 560 0.80 7.67 -54.02
C ALA A 560 2.28 7.73 -54.46
N ASN A 561 2.98 8.76 -54.06
CA ASN A 561 4.36 9.03 -54.48
C ASN A 561 5.37 8.83 -53.35
N LYS A 562 6.62 8.56 -53.72
CA LYS A 562 7.68 8.39 -52.73
C LYS A 562 7.99 9.72 -52.05
N SER A 563 7.73 9.79 -50.77
CA SER A 563 8.16 10.91 -49.93
C SER A 563 9.43 10.53 -49.16
N SER A 564 10.38 11.44 -49.06
CA SER A 564 11.62 11.27 -48.30
C SER A 564 11.92 12.49 -47.44
N ALA A 565 12.57 12.23 -46.29
CA ALA A 565 13.05 13.28 -45.42
C ALA A 565 14.17 14.09 -46.11
N THR A 566 14.27 15.36 -45.75
CA THR A 566 15.41 16.23 -46.11
C THR A 566 16.29 16.47 -44.88
N SER A 567 17.34 17.27 -45.00
CA SER A 567 18.13 17.72 -43.83
C SER A 567 17.31 18.57 -42.86
N SER A 568 16.24 19.19 -43.32
CA SER A 568 15.24 19.86 -42.47
C SER A 568 14.18 18.85 -42.01
N ARG A 569 13.89 18.83 -40.72
CA ARG A 569 12.85 17.93 -40.14
C ARG A 569 11.43 18.22 -40.67
N LEU A 570 11.15 19.44 -41.11
CA LEU A 570 9.83 19.88 -41.53
C LEU A 570 9.61 19.75 -43.03
N ILE A 571 10.67 19.77 -43.84
CA ILE A 571 10.58 19.72 -45.30
C ILE A 571 10.67 18.27 -45.74
N ARG A 572 9.73 17.85 -46.59
CA ARG A 572 9.71 16.56 -47.28
C ARG A 572 9.91 16.73 -48.76
N LYS A 573 10.56 15.76 -49.40
CA LYS A 573 10.68 15.66 -50.86
C LYS A 573 9.65 14.67 -51.36
N LEU A 574 8.82 15.11 -52.30
CA LEU A 574 7.86 14.30 -53.01
C LEU A 574 8.36 14.08 -54.44
N ASN A 575 8.63 12.85 -54.82
CA ASN A 575 9.03 12.50 -56.17
C ASN A 575 7.80 12.06 -56.95
N TYR A 576 7.34 12.95 -57.83
CA TYR A 576 6.17 12.73 -58.66
C TYR A 576 6.63 12.19 -60.02
N LYS A 577 6.33 10.92 -60.32
CA LYS A 577 6.72 10.25 -61.53
C LYS A 577 5.50 9.68 -62.27
N ILE A 578 5.25 10.15 -63.50
CA ILE A 578 4.20 9.62 -64.38
C ILE A 578 4.88 9.19 -65.68
N ASN A 579 4.90 7.89 -65.99
CA ASN A 579 5.66 7.30 -67.07
C ASN A 579 7.16 7.61 -66.98
N GLN A 580 7.71 8.34 -67.99
CA GLN A 580 9.11 8.78 -68.02
C GLN A 580 9.30 10.15 -67.42
N ASN A 581 8.23 10.93 -67.22
CA ASN A 581 8.28 12.30 -66.74
C ASN A 581 8.34 12.33 -65.22
N ASN A 582 9.22 13.19 -64.70
CA ASN A 582 9.49 13.28 -63.28
C ASN A 582 9.61 14.75 -62.81
N ILE A 583 9.02 15.03 -61.65
CA ILE A 583 9.31 16.27 -60.90
C ILE A 583 9.54 15.93 -59.42
N VAL A 584 10.51 16.57 -58.82
CA VAL A 584 10.73 16.51 -57.38
C VAL A 584 10.25 17.82 -56.78
N LEU A 585 9.29 17.71 -55.86
CA LEU A 585 8.74 18.82 -55.11
C LEU A 585 9.22 18.76 -53.66
N ASP A 586 9.72 19.89 -53.16
CA ASP A 586 9.86 20.06 -51.72
C ASP A 586 8.51 20.58 -51.20
N TYR A 587 8.03 20.03 -50.07
CA TYR A 587 6.82 20.52 -49.43
C TYR A 587 6.98 20.60 -47.90
N THR A 588 6.25 21.54 -47.31
CA THR A 588 6.16 21.72 -45.85
C THR A 588 4.78 22.25 -45.48
N LEU A 589 4.41 22.11 -44.22
CA LEU A 589 3.18 22.72 -43.69
C LEU A 589 3.50 24.08 -43.07
N ARG A 590 2.72 25.10 -43.39
CA ARG A 590 2.93 26.47 -42.88
C ARG A 590 2.59 26.57 -41.38
N ASP A 591 1.51 25.92 -40.96
CA ASP A 591 0.95 26.09 -39.60
C ASP A 591 1.29 24.94 -38.65
N SER A 592 2.07 23.97 -39.08
CA SER A 592 2.40 22.80 -38.27
C SER A 592 3.91 22.66 -38.05
N LYS A 593 4.29 22.36 -36.82
CA LYS A 593 5.66 21.94 -36.46
C LYS A 593 5.91 20.45 -36.71
N GLN A 594 4.95 19.75 -37.30
CA GLN A 594 5.03 18.33 -37.65
C GLN A 594 4.99 18.19 -39.17
N PRO A 595 5.80 17.35 -39.79
CA PRO A 595 5.71 17.06 -41.20
C PRO A 595 4.44 16.24 -41.49
N LEU A 596 3.82 16.48 -42.64
CA LEU A 596 2.78 15.61 -43.16
C LEU A 596 3.43 14.32 -43.67
N ASP A 597 3.22 13.23 -42.97
CA ASP A 597 3.79 11.92 -43.28
C ASP A 597 2.72 10.84 -43.31
N LYS A 598 2.75 9.97 -44.30
CA LYS A 598 1.84 8.84 -44.48
C LYS A 598 1.81 7.92 -43.27
N SER A 599 2.95 7.73 -42.59
CA SER A 599 3.08 6.86 -41.44
C SER A 599 2.19 7.25 -40.27
N LEU A 600 1.89 8.55 -40.09
CA LEU A 600 0.99 9.01 -39.03
C LEU A 600 -0.42 8.44 -39.14
N PHE A 601 -0.87 8.17 -40.37
CA PHE A 601 -2.18 7.61 -40.63
C PHE A 601 -2.16 6.09 -40.57
N VAL A 602 -1.19 5.45 -41.20
CA VAL A 602 -1.08 3.97 -41.26
C VAL A 602 -0.83 3.34 -39.89
N GLN A 603 -0.14 4.06 -38.99
CA GLN A 603 0.12 3.61 -37.62
C GLN A 603 -1.05 3.84 -36.65
N PHE A 604 -2.06 4.60 -37.08
CA PHE A 604 -3.19 4.93 -36.23
C PHE A 604 -4.16 3.75 -36.13
N SER A 605 -4.32 3.22 -34.93
CA SER A 605 -5.25 2.13 -34.62
C SER A 605 -5.61 2.17 -33.15
N LEU A 606 -6.85 2.52 -32.81
CA LEU A 606 -7.28 2.63 -31.43
C LEU A 606 -7.58 1.25 -30.84
N PRO A 607 -7.10 0.97 -29.62
CA PRO A 607 -7.50 -0.22 -28.89
C PRO A 607 -8.92 -0.07 -28.33
N LYS A 608 -9.60 -1.20 -28.16
CA LYS A 608 -10.94 -1.25 -27.59
C LYS A 608 -11.01 -0.83 -26.12
N GLN A 609 -9.90 -0.94 -25.41
CA GLN A 609 -9.77 -0.57 -23.99
C GLN A 609 -8.56 0.35 -23.79
N LEU A 610 -8.60 1.15 -22.72
CA LEU A 610 -7.55 2.08 -22.33
C LEU A 610 -6.24 1.40 -21.92
#